data_713affc92d32cc432b0b150f5dc8312e
#
_entry.id   713affc92d32cc432b0b150f5dc8312e
#
_cell.length_a   1.000
_cell.length_b   1.000
_cell.length_c   1.000
_cell.angle_alpha   90.00
_cell.angle_beta   90.00
_cell.angle_gamma   90.00
#
_symmetry.space_group_name_H-M   'P 1'
#
loop_
_entity.id
_entity.type
_entity.pdbx_description
1 polymer ?
#
loop_
_entity_poly.entity_id
_entity_poly.type
_entity_poly.pdbx_seq_one_letter_code
_entity_poly.pdbx_strand_id
1 'polypeptide(L)'
;MMKNKGIIIFLLILAVVIVAVIVGDYVSDRPNRSKPNPFAYDVNEFKNVNPELIHYRETKNFRVGFDEPAAIAVYDDKIYVAGDNSVKIIDLSGALLNDLSLPGKPQTVEVFNQTIYIAIDNQIMVYDKEGNLQNEWESLGENSLITAIAATENDIFVADAGKRKVVRYSTAGEILTEFDGKAEEGVLHGFIIPSPCFDIDINDVGELWVVNPGLHALENYTYNGNLRSHWKNTGMRPEGFSGCCNPSHFTFLDDGRFVTSEKGLVRIKTYKRSGEFEGVVAAPVKFADEGRAPDVAADSQNNIYALDFDKKMIRVFEPKNSARLQPGD
;
A
#
# COMPACT_ATOMS: atom_id res chain seq x y z
N MET A 1 -1.83 52.12 -53.12
CA MET A 1 -2.51 50.84 -52.73
C MET A 1 -1.76 49.61 -53.21
N MET A 2 -0.43 49.63 -53.39
CA MET A 2 0.38 48.48 -53.87
C MET A 2 1.36 47.90 -52.86
N LYS A 3 1.59 48.53 -51.70
CA LYS A 3 2.61 48.08 -50.72
C LYS A 3 2.22 46.82 -49.90
N ASN A 4 0.95 46.43 -49.81
CA ASN A 4 0.52 45.33 -48.95
C ASN A 4 0.39 43.99 -49.66
N LYS A 5 0.44 43.93 -51.01
CA LYS A 5 0.31 42.66 -51.73
C LYS A 5 1.50 41.72 -51.49
N GLY A 6 2.73 42.24 -51.36
CA GLY A 6 3.91 41.46 -51.11
C GLY A 6 3.88 40.82 -49.68
N ILE A 7 3.40 41.58 -48.70
CA ILE A 7 3.26 41.08 -47.31
C ILE A 7 2.20 39.97 -47.26
N ILE A 8 1.07 40.13 -47.93
CA ILE A 8 0.01 39.12 -47.99
C ILE A 8 0.51 37.83 -48.63
N ILE A 9 1.25 37.93 -49.76
CA ILE A 9 1.82 36.79 -50.43
C ILE A 9 2.85 36.08 -49.53
N PHE A 10 3.70 36.84 -48.85
CA PHE A 10 4.67 36.30 -47.90
C PHE A 10 3.99 35.54 -46.76
N LEU A 11 2.94 36.10 -46.15
CA LEU A 11 2.19 35.47 -45.07
C LEU A 11 1.48 34.18 -45.53
N LEU A 12 0.97 34.15 -46.74
CA LEU A 12 0.35 32.96 -47.32
C LEU A 12 1.38 31.84 -47.55
N ILE A 13 2.57 32.18 -48.09
CA ILE A 13 3.65 31.22 -48.29
C ILE A 13 4.12 30.69 -46.92
N LEU A 14 4.30 31.54 -45.93
CA LEU A 14 4.68 31.17 -44.56
C LEU A 14 3.65 30.22 -43.93
N ALA A 15 2.36 30.53 -44.09
CA ALA A 15 1.29 29.66 -43.58
C ALA A 15 1.31 28.26 -44.24
N VAL A 16 1.53 28.20 -45.58
CA VAL A 16 1.65 26.95 -46.29
C VAL A 16 2.87 26.11 -45.80
N VAL A 17 4.01 26.77 -45.57
CA VAL A 17 5.20 26.13 -45.04
C VAL A 17 4.97 25.58 -43.63
N ILE A 18 4.34 26.37 -42.75
CA ILE A 18 4.00 25.91 -41.40
C ILE A 18 3.06 24.69 -41.45
N VAL A 19 2.02 24.74 -42.28
CA VAL A 19 1.10 23.60 -42.43
C VAL A 19 1.83 22.39 -43.00
N ALA A 20 2.71 22.57 -43.97
CA ALA A 20 3.50 21.44 -44.52
C ALA A 20 4.44 20.83 -43.51
N VAL A 21 5.07 21.63 -42.64
CA VAL A 21 5.91 21.14 -41.53
C VAL A 21 5.06 20.35 -40.51
N ILE A 22 3.94 20.89 -40.07
CA ILE A 22 3.04 20.24 -39.12
C ILE A 22 2.49 18.94 -39.68
N VAL A 23 2.08 18.92 -40.96
CA VAL A 23 1.60 17.69 -41.60
C VAL A 23 2.73 16.69 -41.82
N GLY A 24 3.93 17.17 -42.19
CA GLY A 24 5.12 16.33 -42.32
C GLY A 24 5.49 15.67 -41.00
N ASP A 25 5.51 16.43 -39.93
CA ASP A 25 5.78 15.94 -38.57
C ASP A 25 4.70 14.94 -38.12
N TYR A 26 3.43 15.28 -38.29
CA TYR A 26 2.30 14.41 -37.96
C TYR A 26 2.30 13.07 -38.75
N VAL A 27 2.77 13.10 -40.02
CA VAL A 27 2.86 11.91 -40.87
C VAL A 27 4.12 11.10 -40.54
N SER A 28 5.23 11.80 -40.20
CA SER A 28 6.50 11.14 -39.84
C SER A 28 6.45 10.54 -38.44
N ASP A 29 5.78 11.20 -37.50
CA ASP A 29 5.61 10.77 -36.11
C ASP A 29 4.45 9.77 -35.92
N ARG A 30 3.81 9.29 -36.99
CA ARG A 30 2.95 8.14 -36.81
C ARG A 30 3.82 6.96 -36.36
N PRO A 31 3.82 6.60 -35.07
CA PRO A 31 4.54 5.44 -34.63
C PRO A 31 4.02 4.27 -35.47
N ASN A 32 4.93 3.63 -36.18
CA ASN A 32 4.61 2.44 -36.94
C ASN A 32 4.07 1.43 -35.93
N ARG A 33 2.73 1.33 -35.78
CA ARG A 33 2.03 0.47 -34.82
C ARG A 33 2.41 -1.01 -34.94
N SER A 34 3.22 -1.34 -35.93
CA SER A 34 3.69 -2.69 -36.19
C SER A 34 5.09 -3.00 -35.65
N LYS A 35 5.82 -2.02 -35.11
CA LYS A 35 7.10 -2.31 -34.44
C LYS A 35 6.85 -2.35 -32.93
N PRO A 36 7.15 -3.48 -32.27
CA PRO A 36 7.10 -3.52 -30.82
C PRO A 36 8.02 -2.43 -30.25
N ASN A 37 7.53 -1.68 -29.27
CA ASN A 37 8.36 -0.69 -28.59
C ASN A 37 9.59 -1.42 -28.01
N PRO A 38 10.83 -1.11 -28.45
CA PRO A 38 12.02 -1.80 -27.95
C PRO A 38 12.29 -1.56 -26.46
N PHE A 39 11.57 -0.61 -25.86
CA PHE A 39 11.59 -0.32 -24.42
C PHE A 39 10.35 -0.87 -23.68
N ALA A 40 9.45 -1.57 -24.37
CA ALA A 40 8.35 -2.25 -23.72
C ALA A 40 8.89 -3.49 -23.01
N TYR A 41 8.82 -3.51 -21.70
CA TYR A 41 9.06 -4.73 -20.92
C TYR A 41 7.88 -5.69 -21.14
N ASP A 42 8.19 -6.94 -21.49
CA ASP A 42 7.20 -8.00 -21.45
C ASP A 42 7.01 -8.43 -19.99
N VAL A 43 6.02 -7.82 -19.34
CA VAL A 43 5.69 -8.17 -17.95
C VAL A 43 5.17 -9.60 -17.80
N ASN A 44 4.81 -10.27 -18.90
CA ASN A 44 4.26 -11.62 -18.85
C ASN A 44 5.27 -12.65 -18.35
N GLU A 45 6.56 -12.47 -18.61
CA GLU A 45 7.59 -13.37 -18.09
C GLU A 45 7.65 -13.38 -16.56
N PHE A 46 7.25 -12.26 -15.90
CA PHE A 46 7.26 -12.11 -14.44
C PHE A 46 5.95 -12.49 -13.77
N LYS A 47 4.89 -12.78 -14.55
CA LYS A 47 3.61 -13.23 -13.99
C LYS A 47 3.67 -14.65 -13.45
N ASN A 48 4.54 -15.47 -14.01
CA ASN A 48 4.72 -16.85 -13.57
C ASN A 48 5.89 -16.94 -12.60
N VAL A 49 5.59 -17.38 -11.39
CA VAL A 49 6.59 -17.59 -10.34
C VAL A 49 6.92 -19.08 -10.27
N ASN A 50 8.21 -19.41 -10.06
CA ASN A 50 8.62 -20.79 -9.81
C ASN A 50 7.81 -21.36 -8.62
N PRO A 51 7.08 -22.48 -8.77
CA PRO A 51 6.26 -23.06 -7.72
C PRO A 51 7.01 -23.36 -6.40
N GLU A 52 8.32 -23.59 -6.46
CA GLU A 52 9.17 -23.80 -5.28
C GLU A 52 9.29 -22.56 -4.38
N LEU A 53 9.14 -21.36 -4.98
CA LEU A 53 9.16 -20.11 -4.22
C LEU A 53 7.80 -19.80 -3.57
N ILE A 54 6.74 -20.54 -3.90
CA ILE A 54 5.40 -20.28 -3.37
C ILE A 54 5.22 -21.06 -2.08
N HIS A 55 5.36 -20.38 -0.96
CA HIS A 55 5.34 -21.00 0.38
C HIS A 55 3.95 -21.04 1.02
N TYR A 56 2.95 -20.42 0.42
CA TYR A 56 1.59 -20.37 0.92
C TYR A 56 0.60 -20.97 -0.07
N ARG A 57 -0.56 -21.39 0.43
CA ARG A 57 -1.70 -21.81 -0.37
C ARG A 57 -2.94 -21.02 0.00
N GLU A 58 -3.72 -20.63 -0.97
CA GLU A 58 -5.03 -20.04 -0.76
C GLU A 58 -6.00 -21.13 -0.30
N THR A 59 -6.57 -20.97 0.89
CA THR A 59 -7.46 -21.98 1.51
C THR A 59 -8.91 -21.55 1.51
N LYS A 60 -9.16 -20.23 1.62
CA LYS A 60 -10.49 -19.66 1.68
C LYS A 60 -10.53 -18.32 0.94
N ASN A 61 -11.71 -17.94 0.49
CA ASN A 61 -12.01 -16.57 0.11
C ASN A 61 -13.49 -16.30 0.38
N PHE A 62 -13.81 -15.06 0.74
CA PHE A 62 -15.19 -14.65 0.98
C PHE A 62 -15.38 -13.16 0.74
N ARG A 63 -16.58 -12.79 0.31
CA ARG A 63 -16.95 -11.40 0.06
C ARG A 63 -17.51 -10.78 1.34
N VAL A 64 -17.11 -9.56 1.63
CA VAL A 64 -17.65 -8.79 2.77
C VAL A 64 -18.83 -7.89 2.39
N GLY A 65 -19.18 -7.84 1.10
CA GLY A 65 -20.35 -7.11 0.61
C GLY A 65 -20.15 -5.59 0.58
N PHE A 66 -18.92 -5.11 0.46
CA PHE A 66 -18.61 -3.72 0.19
C PHE A 66 -18.50 -3.45 -1.31
N ASP A 67 -18.97 -2.29 -1.75
CA ASP A 67 -18.72 -1.77 -3.09
C ASP A 67 -17.33 -1.15 -3.20
N GLU A 68 -16.86 -0.52 -2.14
CA GLU A 68 -15.56 0.13 -2.05
C GLU A 68 -14.84 -0.29 -0.75
N PRO A 69 -14.26 -1.50 -0.71
CA PRO A 69 -13.43 -1.90 0.41
C PRO A 69 -12.19 -1.02 0.51
N ALA A 70 -11.76 -0.68 1.74
CA ALA A 70 -10.70 0.28 2.00
C ALA A 70 -9.50 -0.30 2.75
N ALA A 71 -9.71 -1.08 3.83
CA ALA A 71 -8.64 -1.61 4.65
C ALA A 71 -9.05 -2.88 5.38
N ILE A 72 -8.04 -3.63 5.85
CA ILE A 72 -8.22 -4.85 6.65
C ILE A 72 -7.24 -4.83 7.83
N ALA A 73 -7.75 -5.25 9.00
CA ALA A 73 -6.94 -5.57 10.17
C ALA A 73 -7.36 -6.90 10.77
N VAL A 74 -6.44 -7.58 11.44
CA VAL A 74 -6.72 -8.83 12.17
C VAL A 74 -6.27 -8.68 13.62
N TYR A 75 -7.18 -8.89 14.54
CA TYR A 75 -6.91 -8.81 15.97
C TYR A 75 -7.79 -9.79 16.75
N ASP A 76 -7.21 -10.54 17.68
CA ASP A 76 -7.94 -11.44 18.59
C ASP A 76 -8.92 -12.40 17.84
N ASP A 77 -8.38 -13.10 16.82
CA ASP A 77 -9.13 -14.04 15.96
C ASP A 77 -10.36 -13.41 15.26
N LYS A 78 -10.34 -12.12 15.04
CA LYS A 78 -11.35 -11.39 14.28
C LYS A 78 -10.71 -10.59 13.17
N ILE A 79 -11.43 -10.48 12.07
CA ILE A 79 -11.07 -9.68 10.92
C ILE A 79 -11.95 -8.44 10.91
N TYR A 80 -11.32 -7.28 10.85
CA TYR A 80 -11.96 -5.98 10.74
C TYR A 80 -11.76 -5.48 9.32
N VAL A 81 -12.84 -5.23 8.61
CA VAL A 81 -12.78 -4.76 7.23
C VAL A 81 -13.51 -3.44 7.13
N ALA A 82 -12.80 -2.41 6.75
CA ALA A 82 -13.34 -1.09 6.49
C ALA A 82 -13.74 -0.95 5.02
N GLY A 83 -14.86 -0.29 4.76
CA GLY A 83 -15.32 -0.01 3.40
C GLY A 83 -16.67 0.71 3.40
N ASP A 84 -17.03 1.29 2.25
CA ASP A 84 -18.22 2.13 2.12
C ASP A 84 -18.33 3.14 3.27
N ASN A 85 -19.27 2.96 4.20
CA ASN A 85 -19.43 3.78 5.40
C ASN A 85 -19.55 2.89 6.64
N SER A 86 -18.82 1.78 6.70
CA SER A 86 -18.83 0.92 7.89
C SER A 86 -17.51 0.15 8.10
N VAL A 87 -17.37 -0.43 9.28
CA VAL A 87 -16.40 -1.49 9.56
C VAL A 87 -17.16 -2.75 9.92
N LYS A 88 -16.97 -3.81 9.14
CA LYS A 88 -17.50 -5.13 9.43
C LYS A 88 -16.50 -5.93 10.22
N ILE A 89 -16.95 -6.48 11.34
CA ILE A 89 -16.19 -7.38 12.19
C ILE A 89 -16.68 -8.80 11.89
N ILE A 90 -15.78 -9.65 11.43
CA ILE A 90 -16.09 -11.03 11.06
C ILE A 90 -15.14 -12.01 11.76
N ASP A 91 -15.57 -13.23 11.95
CA ASP A 91 -14.69 -14.28 12.46
C ASP A 91 -13.77 -14.83 11.35
N LEU A 92 -12.80 -15.67 11.72
CA LEU A 92 -11.85 -16.29 10.77
C LEU A 92 -12.54 -17.25 9.77
N SER A 93 -13.82 -17.58 9.97
CA SER A 93 -14.62 -18.37 9.02
C SER A 93 -15.33 -17.51 7.98
N GLY A 94 -15.38 -16.19 8.20
CA GLY A 94 -16.09 -15.21 7.37
C GLY A 94 -17.51 -14.90 7.85
N ALA A 95 -17.93 -15.37 9.04
CA ALA A 95 -19.23 -15.04 9.61
C ALA A 95 -19.23 -13.63 10.21
N LEU A 96 -20.25 -12.84 9.85
CA LEU A 96 -20.41 -11.49 10.36
C LEU A 96 -20.74 -11.52 11.86
N LEU A 97 -19.93 -10.85 12.66
CA LEU A 97 -20.12 -10.68 14.10
C LEU A 97 -20.76 -9.32 14.44
N ASN A 98 -20.32 -8.26 13.76
CA ASN A 98 -20.83 -6.90 13.97
C ASN A 98 -20.65 -6.07 12.67
N ASP A 99 -21.46 -5.01 12.52
CA ASP A 99 -21.36 -4.03 11.43
C ASP A 99 -21.45 -2.62 12.05
N LEU A 100 -20.31 -1.97 12.17
CA LEU A 100 -20.17 -0.65 12.77
C LEU A 100 -20.39 0.42 11.72
N SER A 101 -21.52 1.12 11.78
CA SER A 101 -21.81 2.26 10.89
C SER A 101 -20.97 3.48 11.24
N LEU A 102 -20.44 4.13 10.22
CA LEU A 102 -19.54 5.29 10.32
C LEU A 102 -20.19 6.54 9.75
N PRO A 103 -19.82 7.73 10.23
CA PRO A 103 -20.33 9.01 9.71
C PRO A 103 -19.78 9.36 8.33
N GLY A 104 -18.76 8.67 7.86
CA GLY A 104 -18.09 8.89 6.57
C GLY A 104 -17.36 7.65 6.08
N LYS A 105 -16.68 7.80 4.95
CA LYS A 105 -15.95 6.72 4.29
C LYS A 105 -14.59 6.49 4.97
N PRO A 106 -14.34 5.28 5.52
CA PRO A 106 -13.06 4.97 6.12
C PRO A 106 -11.95 4.81 5.07
N GLN A 107 -10.74 5.24 5.42
CA GLN A 107 -9.52 5.01 4.63
C GLN A 107 -8.70 3.85 5.18
N THR A 108 -8.63 3.72 6.50
CA THR A 108 -7.90 2.64 7.17
C THR A 108 -8.55 2.30 8.50
N VAL A 109 -8.26 1.11 8.98
CA VAL A 109 -8.67 0.62 10.30
C VAL A 109 -7.51 -0.10 10.97
N GLU A 110 -7.32 0.16 12.25
CA GLU A 110 -6.36 -0.52 13.11
C GLU A 110 -7.05 -0.93 14.40
N VAL A 111 -6.66 -2.06 14.96
CA VAL A 111 -7.22 -2.56 16.22
C VAL A 111 -6.12 -2.96 17.16
N PHE A 112 -6.08 -2.34 18.30
CA PHE A 112 -5.13 -2.64 19.36
C PHE A 112 -5.79 -2.60 20.73
N ASN A 113 -5.56 -3.61 21.55
CA ASN A 113 -6.07 -3.71 22.92
C ASN A 113 -7.58 -3.41 23.04
N GLN A 114 -8.37 -4.01 22.13
CA GLN A 114 -9.85 -3.86 22.06
C GLN A 114 -10.34 -2.44 21.68
N THR A 115 -9.45 -1.56 21.29
CA THR A 115 -9.77 -0.23 20.75
C THR A 115 -9.65 -0.25 19.24
N ILE A 116 -10.64 0.31 18.55
CA ILE A 116 -10.68 0.38 17.08
C ILE A 116 -10.39 1.82 16.67
N TYR A 117 -9.32 2.02 15.93
CA TYR A 117 -8.92 3.31 15.37
C TYR A 117 -9.29 3.34 13.89
N ILE A 118 -10.03 4.34 13.45
CA ILE A 118 -10.52 4.46 12.09
C ILE A 118 -10.16 5.84 11.56
N ALA A 119 -9.50 5.92 10.41
CA ALA A 119 -9.32 7.19 9.73
C ALA A 119 -10.51 7.46 8.80
N ILE A 120 -11.10 8.64 8.95
CA ILE A 120 -12.13 9.17 8.06
C ILE A 120 -11.67 10.57 7.64
N ASP A 121 -11.52 10.79 6.34
CA ASP A 121 -10.93 12.00 5.76
C ASP A 121 -9.53 12.29 6.34
N ASN A 122 -9.39 13.32 7.15
CA ASN A 122 -8.13 13.75 7.77
C ASN A 122 -8.17 13.65 9.30
N GLN A 123 -9.02 12.77 9.85
CA GLN A 123 -9.33 12.66 11.26
C GLN A 123 -9.32 11.20 11.72
N ILE A 124 -8.96 10.96 12.96
CA ILE A 124 -9.05 9.65 13.61
C ILE A 124 -10.29 9.61 14.51
N MET A 125 -11.08 8.56 14.33
CA MET A 125 -12.19 8.21 15.21
C MET A 125 -11.84 6.97 16.02
N VAL A 126 -12.12 7.00 17.31
CA VAL A 126 -11.77 5.93 18.24
C VAL A 126 -13.04 5.29 18.78
N TYR A 127 -13.16 3.98 18.60
CA TYR A 127 -14.30 3.20 19.05
C TYR A 127 -13.85 2.11 20.02
N ASP A 128 -14.77 1.71 20.92
CA ASP A 128 -14.56 0.48 21.71
C ASP A 128 -14.88 -0.78 20.87
N LYS A 129 -14.64 -1.94 21.46
CA LYS A 129 -14.90 -3.23 20.81
C LYS A 129 -16.38 -3.51 20.55
N GLU A 130 -17.28 -2.85 21.26
CA GLU A 130 -18.72 -2.90 21.07
C GLU A 130 -19.18 -2.01 19.91
N GLY A 131 -18.32 -1.09 19.42
CA GLY A 131 -18.59 -0.15 18.34
C GLY A 131 -19.16 1.19 18.83
N ASN A 132 -19.00 1.54 20.10
CA ASN A 132 -19.39 2.85 20.59
C ASN A 132 -18.24 3.84 20.39
N LEU A 133 -18.56 5.01 19.81
CA LEU A 133 -17.60 6.09 19.65
C LEU A 133 -17.13 6.59 21.02
N GLN A 134 -15.82 6.56 21.25
CA GLN A 134 -15.18 6.99 22.49
C GLN A 134 -14.56 8.38 22.34
N ASN A 135 -13.96 8.65 21.17
CA ASN A 135 -13.28 9.91 20.90
C ASN A 135 -13.22 10.22 19.42
N GLU A 136 -13.15 11.50 19.09
CA GLU A 136 -12.79 12.03 17.77
C GLU A 136 -11.58 12.93 17.97
N TRP A 137 -10.47 12.58 17.33
CA TRP A 137 -9.25 13.38 17.46
C TRP A 137 -9.32 14.62 16.57
N GLU A 138 -8.50 15.60 16.88
CA GLU A 138 -8.40 16.81 16.09
C GLU A 138 -7.93 16.49 14.68
N SER A 139 -8.55 17.15 13.70
CA SER A 139 -8.21 16.98 12.29
C SER A 139 -6.77 17.38 12.03
N LEU A 140 -6.06 16.60 11.23
CA LEU A 140 -4.73 16.93 10.72
C LEU A 140 -4.74 18.10 9.72
N GLY A 141 -5.93 18.60 9.34
CA GLY A 141 -6.13 19.75 8.48
C GLY A 141 -6.10 19.43 6.99
N GLU A 142 -6.21 20.48 6.18
CA GLU A 142 -6.25 20.37 4.71
C GLU A 142 -5.00 19.66 4.16
N ASN A 143 -5.15 18.96 3.05
CA ASN A 143 -4.13 18.17 2.36
C ASN A 143 -3.60 16.96 3.14
N SER A 144 -4.14 16.62 4.30
CA SER A 144 -3.86 15.33 4.94
C SER A 144 -4.63 14.21 4.25
N LEU A 145 -3.99 13.08 4.09
CA LEU A 145 -4.58 11.83 3.60
C LEU A 145 -4.01 10.70 4.46
N ILE A 146 -4.78 10.25 5.42
CA ILE A 146 -4.38 9.19 6.32
C ILE A 146 -4.53 7.86 5.59
N THR A 147 -3.47 7.08 5.49
CA THR A 147 -3.45 5.82 4.74
C THR A 147 -3.18 4.60 5.59
N ALA A 148 -2.57 4.77 6.76
CA ALA A 148 -2.34 3.67 7.71
C ALA A 148 -2.27 4.19 9.15
N ILE A 149 -2.59 3.30 10.08
CA ILE A 149 -2.47 3.50 11.53
C ILE A 149 -1.74 2.29 12.09
N ALA A 150 -0.84 2.50 13.03
CA ALA A 150 -0.23 1.44 13.83
C ALA A 150 -0.26 1.84 15.30
N ALA A 151 -0.52 0.88 16.19
CA ALA A 151 -0.76 1.14 17.59
C ALA A 151 0.14 0.33 18.51
N THR A 152 0.50 0.92 19.64
CA THR A 152 1.13 0.26 20.79
C THR A 152 0.30 0.51 22.04
N GLU A 153 0.77 0.01 23.18
CA GLU A 153 0.13 0.28 24.47
C GLU A 153 0.05 1.78 24.81
N ASN A 154 1.01 2.59 24.38
CA ASN A 154 1.15 3.99 24.77
C ASN A 154 1.09 4.99 23.62
N ASP A 155 1.30 4.53 22.38
CA ASP A 155 1.50 5.40 21.22
C ASP A 155 0.68 4.91 20.03
N ILE A 156 0.16 5.86 19.28
CA ILE A 156 -0.52 5.61 18.01
C ILE A 156 0.24 6.36 16.92
N PHE A 157 0.60 5.66 15.85
CA PHE A 157 1.27 6.22 14.70
C PHE A 157 0.33 6.29 13.51
N VAL A 158 0.40 7.37 12.77
CA VAL A 158 -0.48 7.66 11.64
C VAL A 158 0.37 8.03 10.43
N ALA A 159 0.22 7.30 9.34
CA ALA A 159 0.84 7.64 8.07
C ALA A 159 -0.05 8.64 7.30
N ASP A 160 0.43 9.84 7.13
CA ASP A 160 -0.21 10.89 6.33
C ASP A 160 0.49 10.97 4.95
N ALA A 161 -0.09 10.31 3.96
CA ALA A 161 0.43 10.31 2.58
C ALA A 161 0.32 11.68 1.92
N GLY A 162 -0.68 12.48 2.29
CA GLY A 162 -0.90 13.81 1.75
C GLY A 162 0.21 14.78 2.13
N LYS A 163 0.60 14.76 3.40
CA LYS A 163 1.70 15.60 3.93
C LYS A 163 3.06 14.89 3.92
N ARG A 164 3.10 13.59 3.60
CA ARG A 164 4.31 12.74 3.62
C ARG A 164 4.99 12.73 4.97
N LYS A 165 4.21 12.48 6.00
CA LYS A 165 4.67 12.46 7.39
C LYS A 165 4.13 11.24 8.13
N VAL A 166 4.84 10.83 9.15
CA VAL A 166 4.29 10.00 10.22
C VAL A 166 4.03 10.91 11.42
N VAL A 167 2.83 10.82 11.97
CA VAL A 167 2.39 11.56 13.15
C VAL A 167 2.25 10.58 14.30
N ARG A 168 2.92 10.86 15.42
CA ARG A 168 2.81 10.10 16.65
C ARG A 168 1.85 10.79 17.60
N TYR A 169 0.89 10.05 18.09
CA TYR A 169 -0.09 10.49 19.10
C TYR A 169 0.08 9.74 20.41
N SER A 170 -0.34 10.36 21.50
CA SER A 170 -0.71 9.65 22.72
C SER A 170 -2.03 8.88 22.50
N THR A 171 -2.35 7.92 23.37
CA THR A 171 -3.66 7.23 23.34
C THR A 171 -4.85 8.16 23.62
N ALA A 172 -4.59 9.36 24.14
CA ALA A 172 -5.61 10.39 24.33
C ALA A 172 -5.85 11.26 23.08
N GLY A 173 -5.04 11.11 22.02
CA GLY A 173 -5.15 11.86 20.77
C GLY A 173 -4.33 13.16 20.74
N GLU A 174 -3.38 13.34 21.65
CA GLU A 174 -2.46 14.47 21.63
C GLU A 174 -1.29 14.17 20.71
N ILE A 175 -0.94 15.08 19.78
CA ILE A 175 0.22 14.94 18.91
C ILE A 175 1.49 15.10 19.76
N LEU A 176 2.31 14.07 19.78
CA LEU A 176 3.58 14.02 20.50
C LEU A 176 4.76 14.41 19.60
N THR A 177 4.74 13.95 18.37
CA THR A 177 5.83 14.21 17.40
C THR A 177 5.34 13.99 15.96
N GLU A 178 6.02 14.63 15.01
CA GLU A 178 5.86 14.40 13.58
C GLU A 178 7.24 14.27 12.93
N PHE A 179 7.36 13.42 11.91
CA PHE A 179 8.58 13.32 11.12
C PHE A 179 8.29 12.98 9.65
N ASP A 180 9.18 13.40 8.75
CA ASP A 180 9.03 13.29 7.29
C ASP A 180 10.10 12.39 6.64
N GLY A 181 10.80 11.60 7.45
CA GLY A 181 11.86 10.70 6.99
C GLY A 181 13.20 11.39 6.71
N LYS A 182 13.33 12.71 6.96
CA LYS A 182 14.58 13.47 6.80
C LYS A 182 15.37 13.57 8.10
N ALA A 183 15.48 12.50 8.81
CA ALA A 183 15.86 12.48 10.22
C ALA A 183 17.28 12.98 10.57
N GLU A 184 18.20 13.20 9.62
CA GLU A 184 19.55 13.66 9.93
C GLU A 184 20.15 14.55 8.83
N GLU A 185 21.08 15.42 9.22
CA GLU A 185 21.94 16.21 8.34
C GLU A 185 22.71 15.28 7.38
N GLY A 186 22.36 15.30 6.09
CA GLY A 186 22.96 14.43 5.06
C GLY A 186 22.04 13.35 4.49
N VAL A 187 20.84 13.12 5.03
CA VAL A 187 19.81 12.30 4.39
C VAL A 187 19.15 13.13 3.29
N LEU A 188 19.43 12.76 2.05
CA LEU A 188 19.00 13.52 0.85
C LEU A 188 17.49 13.51 0.61
N HIS A 189 16.76 12.54 1.18
CA HIS A 189 15.34 12.31 0.85
C HIS A 189 14.55 11.97 2.11
N GLY A 190 13.41 12.62 2.29
CA GLY A 190 12.33 12.19 3.16
C GLY A 190 11.50 11.08 2.54
N PHE A 191 10.28 10.91 3.02
CA PHE A 191 9.36 9.96 2.41
C PHE A 191 8.99 10.37 0.99
N ILE A 192 9.23 9.47 0.02
CA ILE A 192 8.88 9.65 -1.38
C ILE A 192 7.61 8.84 -1.63
N ILE A 193 6.48 9.53 -1.68
CA ILE A 193 5.14 8.94 -1.80
C ILE A 193 4.54 9.36 -3.16
N PRO A 194 4.83 8.63 -4.26
CA PRO A 194 4.35 9.00 -5.60
C PRO A 194 2.86 8.72 -5.81
N SER A 195 2.27 7.88 -4.98
CA SER A 195 0.84 7.55 -4.96
C SER A 195 0.40 7.39 -3.50
N PRO A 196 -0.90 7.43 -3.19
CA PRO A 196 -1.40 7.33 -1.82
C PRO A 196 -1.27 5.90 -1.24
N CYS A 197 -0.08 5.34 -1.33
CA CYS A 197 0.31 4.07 -0.71
C CYS A 197 1.45 4.41 0.26
N PHE A 198 1.10 4.70 1.49
CA PHE A 198 2.05 5.02 2.55
C PHE A 198 1.61 4.24 3.78
N ASP A 199 2.39 3.24 4.16
CA ASP A 199 2.00 2.25 5.13
C ASP A 199 3.00 2.17 6.28
N ILE A 200 2.50 1.83 7.46
CA ILE A 200 3.27 1.71 8.70
C ILE A 200 2.76 0.52 9.51
N ASP A 201 3.66 -0.15 10.18
CA ASP A 201 3.31 -1.21 11.12
C ASP A 201 4.38 -1.34 12.22
N ILE A 202 4.04 -2.03 13.30
CA ILE A 202 4.92 -2.26 14.46
C ILE A 202 5.09 -3.75 14.62
N ASN A 203 6.36 -4.19 14.68
CA ASN A 203 6.68 -5.59 14.83
C ASN A 203 6.52 -6.09 16.28
N ASP A 204 6.68 -7.39 16.49
CA ASP A 204 6.58 -8.10 17.76
C ASP A 204 7.54 -7.61 18.85
N VAL A 205 8.60 -6.90 18.50
CA VAL A 205 9.56 -6.30 19.46
C VAL A 205 9.37 -4.78 19.64
N GLY A 206 8.28 -4.22 19.10
CA GLY A 206 7.91 -2.81 19.26
C GLY A 206 8.70 -1.86 18.37
N GLU A 207 9.21 -2.30 17.23
CA GLU A 207 9.91 -1.43 16.28
C GLU A 207 8.92 -0.90 15.23
N LEU A 208 8.93 0.44 15.06
CA LEU A 208 8.14 1.12 14.04
C LEU A 208 8.82 0.99 12.68
N TRP A 209 8.10 0.42 11.73
CA TRP A 209 8.51 0.32 10.34
C TRP A 209 7.58 1.11 9.42
N VAL A 210 8.17 1.70 8.40
CA VAL A 210 7.50 2.61 7.45
C VAL A 210 7.88 2.21 6.04
N VAL A 211 6.90 2.09 5.16
CA VAL A 211 7.14 1.94 3.73
C VAL A 211 7.60 3.27 3.13
N ASN A 212 8.70 3.27 2.39
CA ASN A 212 9.08 4.38 1.52
C ASN A 212 9.00 3.92 0.05
N PRO A 213 7.79 3.94 -0.55
CA PRO A 213 7.52 3.23 -1.80
C PRO A 213 8.28 3.80 -3.00
N GLY A 214 8.59 5.09 -3.00
CA GLY A 214 9.41 5.70 -4.05
C GLY A 214 10.88 5.31 -4.01
N LEU A 215 11.35 4.75 -2.89
CA LEU A 215 12.69 4.18 -2.74
C LEU A 215 12.72 2.65 -2.79
N HIS A 216 11.56 2.00 -2.92
CA HIS A 216 11.40 0.54 -2.80
C HIS A 216 11.97 0.01 -1.48
N ALA A 217 11.70 0.72 -0.39
CA ALA A 217 12.31 0.49 0.90
C ALA A 217 11.27 0.28 2.01
N LEU A 218 11.67 -0.49 3.02
CA LEU A 218 11.10 -0.48 4.35
C LEU A 218 12.14 0.08 5.31
N GLU A 219 11.73 1.04 6.12
CA GLU A 219 12.59 1.85 6.97
C GLU A 219 12.14 1.76 8.42
N ASN A 220 13.06 1.42 9.34
CA ASN A 220 12.81 1.34 10.76
C ASN A 220 13.19 2.67 11.43
N TYR A 221 12.26 3.21 12.21
CA TYR A 221 12.44 4.48 12.90
C TYR A 221 12.31 4.34 14.41
N THR A 222 13.01 5.21 15.16
CA THR A 222 12.64 5.45 16.55
C THR A 222 11.27 6.15 16.58
N TYR A 223 10.59 6.12 17.71
CA TYR A 223 9.31 6.82 17.90
C TYR A 223 9.40 8.35 17.80
N ASN A 224 10.63 8.89 17.81
CA ASN A 224 10.92 10.31 17.58
C ASN A 224 11.38 10.61 16.14
N GLY A 225 11.29 9.62 15.22
CA GLY A 225 11.56 9.82 13.80
C GLY A 225 13.02 9.69 13.36
N ASN A 226 13.92 9.16 14.21
CA ASN A 226 15.30 8.91 13.80
C ASN A 226 15.38 7.55 13.10
N LEU A 227 15.99 7.51 11.91
CA LEU A 227 16.21 6.27 11.15
C LEU A 227 17.19 5.35 11.90
N ARG A 228 16.79 4.10 12.12
CA ARG A 228 17.60 3.07 12.78
C ARG A 228 18.22 2.11 11.78
N SER A 229 17.41 1.64 10.85
CA SER A 229 17.82 0.71 9.80
C SER A 229 16.86 0.74 8.64
N HIS A 230 17.27 0.22 7.51
CA HIS A 230 16.39 0.07 6.35
C HIS A 230 16.88 -1.07 5.46
N TRP A 231 15.99 -1.58 4.65
CA TRP A 231 16.32 -2.43 3.53
C TRP A 231 15.50 -2.04 2.31
N LYS A 232 16.04 -2.28 1.13
CA LYS A 232 15.40 -1.99 -0.14
C LYS A 232 15.76 -3.03 -1.18
N ASN A 233 14.86 -3.30 -2.11
CA ASN A 233 15.14 -4.17 -3.23
C ASN A 233 14.32 -3.73 -4.45
N THR A 234 14.97 -3.32 -5.51
CA THR A 234 14.31 -2.86 -6.73
C THR A 234 14.47 -3.91 -7.82
N GLY A 235 13.38 -4.33 -8.44
CA GLY A 235 13.45 -5.27 -9.55
C GLY A 235 12.13 -5.91 -9.93
N MET A 236 12.07 -6.47 -11.13
CA MET A 236 10.87 -7.15 -11.64
C MET A 236 10.76 -8.59 -11.15
N ARG A 237 11.86 -9.22 -10.76
CA ARG A 237 11.88 -10.58 -10.21
C ARG A 237 11.18 -10.64 -8.86
N PRO A 238 10.78 -11.84 -8.39
CA PRO A 238 10.06 -11.97 -7.10
C PRO A 238 10.77 -11.32 -5.91
N GLU A 239 12.11 -11.30 -5.91
CA GLU A 239 12.89 -10.77 -4.79
C GLU A 239 12.76 -9.24 -4.66
N GLY A 240 12.54 -8.53 -5.80
CA GLY A 240 12.50 -7.07 -5.86
C GLY A 240 11.09 -6.49 -5.85
N PHE A 241 10.99 -5.20 -5.64
CA PHE A 241 9.77 -4.41 -5.82
C PHE A 241 9.75 -3.79 -7.20
N SER A 242 8.65 -3.98 -7.93
CA SER A 242 8.48 -3.52 -9.30
C SER A 242 7.76 -2.17 -9.38
N GLY A 243 7.91 -1.48 -10.51
CA GLY A 243 7.22 -0.22 -10.76
C GLY A 243 7.79 0.96 -9.95
N CYS A 244 7.00 2.00 -9.73
CA CYS A 244 7.48 3.24 -9.10
C CYS A 244 6.99 3.47 -7.67
N CYS A 245 6.15 2.60 -7.12
CA CYS A 245 5.42 2.87 -5.88
C CYS A 245 5.13 1.58 -5.10
N ASN A 246 6.12 0.71 -4.97
CA ASN A 246 6.03 -0.54 -4.24
C ASN A 246 7.18 -0.68 -3.23
N PRO A 247 6.99 -1.42 -2.11
CA PRO A 247 5.74 -2.04 -1.72
C PRO A 247 4.64 -1.01 -1.43
N SER A 248 3.37 -1.42 -1.57
CA SER A 248 2.23 -0.53 -1.30
C SER A 248 1.68 -0.72 0.10
N HIS A 249 1.55 -1.98 0.53
CA HIS A 249 1.15 -2.36 1.88
C HIS A 249 2.10 -3.41 2.43
N PHE A 250 2.18 -3.48 3.75
CA PHE A 250 2.91 -4.52 4.44
C PHE A 250 2.31 -4.78 5.82
N THR A 251 2.63 -5.91 6.39
CA THR A 251 2.39 -6.25 7.80
C THR A 251 3.47 -7.22 8.28
N PHE A 252 3.45 -7.55 9.55
CA PHE A 252 4.33 -8.55 10.14
C PHE A 252 3.59 -9.87 10.40
N LEU A 253 4.32 -10.97 10.25
CA LEU A 253 3.96 -12.25 10.83
C LEU A 253 4.31 -12.24 12.32
N ASP A 254 3.73 -13.16 13.08
CA ASP A 254 3.96 -13.30 14.54
C ASP A 254 5.44 -13.52 14.90
N ASP A 255 6.23 -14.06 13.98
CA ASP A 255 7.68 -14.24 14.12
C ASP A 255 8.52 -13.06 13.60
N GLY A 256 7.89 -11.94 13.26
CA GLY A 256 8.51 -10.68 12.79
C GLY A 256 9.04 -10.70 11.37
N ARG A 257 8.69 -11.69 10.55
CA ARG A 257 8.89 -11.65 9.10
C ARG A 257 7.94 -10.64 8.47
N PHE A 258 8.39 -9.99 7.40
CA PHE A 258 7.56 -9.06 6.65
C PHE A 258 6.65 -9.82 5.66
N VAL A 259 5.42 -9.36 5.54
CA VAL A 259 4.51 -9.64 4.43
C VAL A 259 4.35 -8.34 3.66
N THR A 260 4.59 -8.35 2.35
CA THR A 260 4.45 -7.15 1.51
C THR A 260 3.52 -7.40 0.35
N SER A 261 2.80 -6.38 -0.10
CA SER A 261 2.01 -6.43 -1.31
C SER A 261 2.40 -5.34 -2.30
N GLU A 262 2.26 -5.65 -3.59
CA GLU A 262 2.61 -4.80 -4.71
C GLU A 262 1.42 -4.57 -5.64
N LYS A 263 1.34 -3.38 -6.24
CA LYS A 263 0.42 -3.03 -7.31
C LYS A 263 1.05 -3.18 -8.69
N GLY A 264 0.23 -3.20 -9.72
CA GLY A 264 0.65 -3.36 -11.10
C GLY A 264 0.95 -4.82 -11.42
N LEU A 265 2.17 -5.27 -11.18
CA LEU A 265 2.50 -6.69 -11.11
C LEU A 265 2.14 -7.19 -9.70
N VAL A 266 0.82 -7.39 -9.47
CA VAL A 266 0.28 -7.67 -8.15
C VAL A 266 0.81 -8.98 -7.60
N ARG A 267 1.44 -8.94 -6.45
CA ARG A 267 1.92 -10.13 -5.73
C ARG A 267 2.06 -9.85 -4.26
N ILE A 268 1.96 -10.92 -3.46
CA ILE A 268 2.18 -10.90 -2.02
C ILE A 268 3.41 -11.75 -1.74
N LYS A 269 4.33 -11.24 -0.92
CA LYS A 269 5.63 -11.86 -0.66
C LYS A 269 6.00 -11.83 0.82
N THR A 270 6.89 -12.72 1.22
CA THR A 270 7.49 -12.71 2.55
C THR A 270 8.99 -12.43 2.47
N TYR A 271 9.47 -11.71 3.49
CA TYR A 271 10.88 -11.43 3.72
C TYR A 271 11.23 -11.72 5.18
N LYS A 272 12.45 -12.19 5.41
CA LYS A 272 12.98 -12.36 6.75
C LYS A 272 13.08 -11.02 7.48
N ARG A 273 13.25 -11.02 8.79
CA ARG A 273 13.52 -9.80 9.59
C ARG A 273 14.69 -8.97 9.05
N SER A 274 15.66 -9.61 8.40
CA SER A 274 16.80 -8.97 7.77
C SER A 274 16.49 -8.23 6.46
N GLY A 275 15.27 -8.38 5.89
CA GLY A 275 14.93 -7.91 4.56
C GLY A 275 15.34 -8.88 3.43
N GLU A 276 15.91 -10.03 3.76
CA GLU A 276 16.20 -11.08 2.77
C GLU A 276 14.90 -11.70 2.26
N PHE A 277 14.75 -11.83 0.95
CA PHE A 277 13.61 -12.47 0.33
C PHE A 277 13.48 -13.93 0.79
N GLU A 278 12.28 -14.34 1.18
CA GLU A 278 11.99 -15.68 1.64
C GLU A 278 11.12 -16.45 0.64
N GLY A 279 10.03 -15.83 0.16
CA GLY A 279 9.13 -16.52 -0.75
C GLY A 279 7.94 -15.68 -1.20
N VAL A 280 7.11 -16.31 -2.00
CA VAL A 280 5.87 -15.75 -2.55
C VAL A 280 4.68 -16.37 -1.84
N VAL A 281 3.77 -15.53 -1.39
CA VAL A 281 2.46 -15.93 -0.85
C VAL A 281 1.49 -16.16 -2.00
N ALA A 282 1.38 -15.17 -2.90
CA ALA A 282 0.50 -15.21 -4.05
C ALA A 282 1.16 -14.57 -5.27
N ALA A 283 1.23 -15.32 -6.35
CA ALA A 283 1.81 -14.90 -7.63
C ALA A 283 0.86 -13.99 -8.41
N PRO A 284 1.38 -13.16 -9.34
CA PRO A 284 0.58 -12.22 -10.13
C PRO A 284 -0.60 -12.84 -10.89
N VAL A 285 -0.45 -14.06 -11.38
CA VAL A 285 -1.52 -14.79 -12.10
C VAL A 285 -2.81 -14.99 -11.29
N LYS A 286 -2.75 -14.77 -9.97
CA LYS A 286 -3.92 -14.88 -9.10
C LYS A 286 -4.73 -13.59 -8.99
N PHE A 287 -4.22 -12.48 -9.50
CA PHE A 287 -4.79 -11.14 -9.37
C PHE A 287 -5.23 -10.57 -10.72
N ALA A 288 -5.84 -9.40 -10.71
CA ALA A 288 -6.12 -8.65 -11.93
C ALA A 288 -4.82 -8.13 -12.57
N ASP A 289 -4.78 -8.06 -13.89
CA ASP A 289 -3.69 -7.40 -14.60
C ASP A 289 -3.69 -5.90 -14.26
N GLU A 290 -2.52 -5.35 -13.97
CA GLU A 290 -2.35 -3.95 -13.54
C GLU A 290 -3.21 -3.57 -12.32
N GLY A 291 -3.52 -4.57 -11.48
CA GLY A 291 -4.40 -4.44 -10.33
C GLY A 291 -3.82 -3.62 -9.19
N ARG A 292 -4.70 -3.26 -8.25
CA ARG A 292 -4.33 -2.61 -7.00
C ARG A 292 -3.62 -3.61 -6.08
N ALA A 293 -2.66 -3.12 -5.30
CA ALA A 293 -2.06 -3.92 -4.24
C ALA A 293 -3.13 -4.30 -3.21
N PRO A 294 -3.29 -5.58 -2.86
CA PRO A 294 -4.14 -5.95 -1.75
C PRO A 294 -3.63 -5.35 -0.44
N ASP A 295 -4.52 -4.88 0.41
CA ASP A 295 -4.16 -4.64 1.80
C ASP A 295 -4.00 -5.97 2.52
N VAL A 296 -3.05 -6.07 3.45
CA VAL A 296 -2.64 -7.34 4.06
C VAL A 296 -2.59 -7.26 5.58
N ALA A 297 -3.10 -8.30 6.23
CA ALA A 297 -3.00 -8.51 7.67
C ALA A 297 -2.64 -9.98 7.95
N ALA A 298 -2.15 -10.26 9.14
CA ALA A 298 -1.80 -11.63 9.54
C ALA A 298 -2.37 -11.96 10.93
N ASP A 299 -2.61 -13.25 11.16
CA ASP A 299 -2.98 -13.77 12.48
C ASP A 299 -1.77 -14.40 13.22
N SER A 300 -1.96 -14.75 14.47
CA SER A 300 -0.95 -15.38 15.33
C SER A 300 -0.50 -16.77 14.85
N GLN A 301 -1.17 -17.34 13.85
CA GLN A 301 -0.80 -18.61 13.23
C GLN A 301 -0.03 -18.41 11.92
N ASN A 302 0.31 -17.15 11.59
CA ASN A 302 0.95 -16.74 10.34
C ASN A 302 0.09 -17.00 9.09
N ASN A 303 -1.24 -17.08 9.23
CA ASN A 303 -2.13 -16.99 8.08
C ASN A 303 -2.21 -15.54 7.62
N ILE A 304 -2.22 -15.34 6.32
CA ILE A 304 -2.24 -14.02 5.70
C ILE A 304 -3.62 -13.78 5.10
N TYR A 305 -4.21 -12.65 5.46
CA TYR A 305 -5.49 -12.17 4.97
C TYR A 305 -5.23 -11.02 4.00
N ALA A 306 -5.63 -11.18 2.76
CA ALA A 306 -5.45 -10.16 1.72
C ALA A 306 -6.81 -9.63 1.27
N LEU A 307 -7.02 -8.34 1.43
CA LEU A 307 -8.18 -7.64 0.91
C LEU A 307 -7.94 -7.31 -0.57
N ASP A 308 -8.41 -8.18 -1.45
CA ASP A 308 -8.33 -8.02 -2.89
C ASP A 308 -9.38 -6.99 -3.33
N PHE A 309 -8.95 -5.76 -3.54
CA PHE A 309 -9.81 -4.63 -3.88
C PHE A 309 -10.50 -4.80 -5.24
N ASP A 310 -9.81 -5.41 -6.20
CA ASP A 310 -10.35 -5.57 -7.56
C ASP A 310 -11.45 -6.64 -7.60
N LYS A 311 -11.30 -7.69 -6.77
CA LYS A 311 -12.30 -8.75 -6.62
C LYS A 311 -13.29 -8.51 -5.48
N LYS A 312 -13.07 -7.47 -4.67
CA LYS A 312 -13.88 -7.08 -3.50
C LYS A 312 -14.10 -8.27 -2.54
N MET A 313 -13.00 -8.93 -2.18
CA MET A 313 -13.02 -10.11 -1.32
C MET A 313 -11.80 -10.19 -0.43
N ILE A 314 -11.96 -10.88 0.67
CA ILE A 314 -10.83 -11.34 1.49
C ILE A 314 -10.37 -12.70 0.95
N ARG A 315 -9.07 -12.86 0.84
CA ARG A 315 -8.41 -14.11 0.45
C ARG A 315 -7.49 -14.55 1.58
N VAL A 316 -7.62 -15.79 1.99
CA VAL A 316 -6.86 -16.34 3.11
C VAL A 316 -5.80 -17.29 2.58
N PHE A 317 -4.56 -17.05 3.00
CA PHE A 317 -3.40 -17.83 2.62
C PHE A 317 -2.78 -18.47 3.87
N GLU A 318 -2.69 -19.78 3.88
CA GLU A 318 -2.05 -20.57 4.94
C GLU A 318 -0.66 -21.03 4.50
N PRO A 319 0.33 -21.11 5.41
CA PRO A 319 1.63 -21.69 5.11
C PRO A 319 1.49 -23.11 4.54
N LYS A 320 2.22 -23.42 3.47
CA LYS A 320 2.33 -24.81 2.98
C LYS A 320 3.21 -25.57 3.95
N ASN A 321 2.62 -26.39 4.81
CA ASN A 321 3.30 -27.29 5.72
C ASN A 321 4.71 -26.83 6.15
N SER A 322 4.80 -25.96 7.11
CA SER A 322 5.92 -26.09 8.03
C SER A 322 5.74 -27.46 8.68
N ALA A 323 6.59 -28.41 8.31
CA ALA A 323 6.85 -29.51 9.20
C ALA A 323 6.95 -28.87 10.58
N ARG A 324 6.08 -29.27 11.52
CA ARG A 324 6.23 -28.90 12.92
C ARG A 324 7.68 -29.19 13.25
N LEU A 325 8.47 -28.13 13.44
CA LEU A 325 9.73 -28.25 14.14
C LEU A 325 9.33 -28.77 15.52
N GLN A 326 9.46 -30.06 15.72
CA GLN A 326 9.34 -30.66 17.05
C GLN A 326 10.43 -30.00 17.87
N PRO A 327 10.13 -29.44 19.03
CA PRO A 327 11.18 -29.00 19.93
C PRO A 327 11.86 -30.28 20.45
N GLY A 328 13.09 -30.51 20.00
CA GLY A 328 13.92 -31.58 20.52
C GLY A 328 14.70 -32.33 19.44
N ASP A 329 15.87 -31.80 19.13
CA ASP A 329 17.13 -32.60 19.11
C ASP A 329 18.30 -31.62 19.25
#